data_aea5920569616a610b6f4203a6333810
#
_entry.id   aea5920569616a610b6f4203a6333810
#
_cell.length_a   1.000
_cell.length_b   1.000
_cell.length_c   1.000
_cell.angle_alpha   90.00
_cell.angle_beta   90.00
_cell.angle_gamma   90.00
#
_symmetry.space_group_name_H-M   'P 1'
#
loop_
_entity.id
_entity.type
_entity.pdbx_description
1 polymer ?
#
loop_
_entity_poly.entity_id
_entity_poly.type
_entity_poly.pdbx_seq_one_letter_code
_entity_poly.pdbx_strand_id
1 'polypeptide(L)'
;RPDTNVIALVYSPSYPNVKRRQVAVSFYGLQADGSSFCYNSDENWLCRQANSRIKPDGGEVVDGRYHNPSWKAAWFDQALWVNAEEVKVMPAEPATISTGTDLLLRVIHRREPFYAEQVGDSVEYEFGIGFYGYARLTLRKTKQGERISIGNLDYICSGDLDEQAYPVFSLDNYRRVSVSGDKRFRRDQIFGIESVEIAPVKQTFLYE
;
A
#
# COMPACT_ATOMS: atom_id res chain seq x y z
N ARG A 1 -5.73 18.25 13.35
CA ARG A 1 -6.85 18.72 14.19
C ARG A 1 -6.33 18.89 15.62
N PRO A 2 -6.77 19.89 16.39
CA PRO A 2 -6.24 20.12 17.73
C PRO A 2 -6.56 19.01 18.74
N ASP A 3 -7.55 18.17 18.47
CA ASP A 3 -8.11 17.29 19.53
C ASP A 3 -7.68 15.83 19.45
N THR A 4 -7.35 15.30 18.28
CA THR A 4 -6.95 13.90 18.13
C THR A 4 -6.10 13.69 16.89
N ASN A 5 -4.91 13.11 17.07
CA ASN A 5 -4.03 12.70 16.00
C ASN A 5 -3.92 11.16 15.98
N VAL A 6 -3.88 10.60 14.78
CA VAL A 6 -3.72 9.14 14.60
C VAL A 6 -2.41 8.88 13.88
N ILE A 7 -1.59 8.02 14.48
CA ILE A 7 -0.41 7.46 13.81
C ILE A 7 -0.82 6.06 13.37
N ALA A 8 -0.83 5.85 12.06
CA ALA A 8 -1.20 4.57 11.48
C ALA A 8 -0.10 4.10 10.52
N LEU A 9 0.32 2.84 10.68
CA LEU A 9 1.41 2.24 9.94
C LEU A 9 0.94 0.96 9.26
N VAL A 10 1.26 0.81 7.98
CA VAL A 10 1.17 -0.48 7.28
C VAL A 10 2.57 -1.02 7.13
N TYR A 11 2.80 -2.21 7.63
CA TYR A 11 4.10 -2.84 7.62
C TYR A 11 4.06 -4.19 6.91
N SER A 12 5.01 -4.42 6.01
CA SER A 12 5.25 -5.73 5.41
C SER A 12 6.75 -6.03 5.49
N PRO A 13 7.15 -7.12 6.18
CA PRO A 13 8.55 -7.51 6.20
C PRO A 13 8.99 -7.96 4.81
N SER A 14 10.16 -7.48 4.37
CA SER A 14 10.80 -7.88 3.12
C SER A 14 11.80 -9.02 3.32
N TYR A 15 12.15 -9.69 2.22
CA TYR A 15 13.23 -10.67 2.22
C TYR A 15 14.56 -10.02 2.68
N PRO A 16 15.39 -10.71 3.52
CA PRO A 16 15.22 -12.07 4.01
C PRO A 16 14.36 -12.20 5.28
N ASN A 17 13.82 -11.12 5.81
CA ASN A 17 13.20 -11.06 7.14
C ASN A 17 11.68 -11.30 7.12
N VAL A 18 11.17 -12.01 6.13
CA VAL A 18 9.72 -12.20 5.88
C VAL A 18 8.92 -12.78 7.07
N LYS A 19 9.59 -13.40 8.04
CA LYS A 19 8.94 -13.93 9.25
C LYS A 19 8.94 -12.96 10.43
N ARG A 20 9.70 -11.86 10.36
CA ARG A 20 9.77 -10.87 11.45
C ARG A 20 8.65 -9.85 11.29
N ARG A 21 7.71 -9.85 12.20
CA ARG A 21 6.59 -8.90 12.25
C ARG A 21 6.76 -7.95 13.43
N GLN A 22 7.96 -7.43 13.59
CA GLN A 22 8.32 -6.56 14.70
C GLN A 22 8.59 -5.17 14.16
N VAL A 23 8.03 -4.18 14.82
CA VAL A 23 8.19 -2.78 14.46
C VAL A 23 8.31 -1.95 15.72
N ALA A 24 9.17 -0.95 15.70
CA ALA A 24 9.27 0.07 16.73
C ALA A 24 9.00 1.43 16.10
N VAL A 25 8.18 2.25 16.73
CA VAL A 25 7.83 3.58 16.25
C VAL A 25 8.12 4.58 17.36
N SER A 26 8.84 5.64 17.01
CA SER A 26 9.01 6.81 17.88
C SER A 26 8.50 8.04 17.16
N PHE A 27 7.54 8.73 17.76
CA PHE A 27 7.01 9.99 17.29
C PHE A 27 7.42 11.10 18.24
N TYR A 28 8.23 12.02 17.76
CA TYR A 28 8.79 13.09 18.59
C TYR A 28 8.79 14.43 17.87
N GLY A 29 8.86 15.49 18.63
CA GLY A 29 8.86 16.85 18.08
C GLY A 29 8.83 17.91 19.18
N LEU A 30 8.47 19.12 18.76
CA LEU A 30 8.24 20.28 19.64
C LEU A 30 6.77 20.67 19.62
N GLN A 31 6.24 21.01 20.78
CA GLN A 31 4.93 21.62 20.92
C GLN A 31 5.00 23.12 20.56
N ALA A 32 3.83 23.76 20.46
CA ALA A 32 3.76 25.19 20.14
C ALA A 32 4.43 26.09 21.19
N ASP A 33 4.55 25.62 22.42
CA ASP A 33 5.22 26.31 23.52
C ASP A 33 6.75 26.05 23.58
N GLY A 34 7.29 25.27 22.63
CA GLY A 34 8.71 24.91 22.57
C GLY A 34 9.10 23.70 23.42
N SER A 35 8.19 23.10 24.18
CA SER A 35 8.46 21.86 24.91
C SER A 35 8.60 20.68 23.97
N SER A 36 9.51 19.74 24.29
CA SER A 36 9.68 18.52 23.51
C SER A 36 8.68 17.44 23.92
N PHE A 37 8.27 16.62 22.98
CA PHE A 37 7.50 15.39 23.24
C PHE A 37 8.13 14.19 22.53
N CYS A 38 7.92 13.01 23.08
CA CYS A 38 8.28 11.73 22.47
C CYS A 38 7.26 10.67 22.89
N TYR A 39 6.62 10.05 21.89
CA TYR A 39 5.71 8.92 22.06
C TYR A 39 6.32 7.71 21.37
N ASN A 40 6.52 6.64 22.11
CA ASN A 40 7.00 5.37 21.59
C ASN A 40 5.84 4.39 21.46
N SER A 41 5.98 3.45 20.53
CA SER A 41 5.06 2.32 20.46
C SER A 41 5.20 1.45 21.71
N ASP A 42 4.08 0.99 22.21
CA ASP A 42 3.94 0.13 23.39
C ASP A 42 2.82 -0.89 23.19
N GLU A 43 2.48 -1.64 24.23
CA GLU A 43 1.41 -2.64 24.22
C GLU A 43 -0.01 -2.06 24.08
N ASN A 44 -0.18 -0.74 24.20
CA ASN A 44 -1.47 -0.08 23.99
C ASN A 44 -1.75 0.19 22.49
N TRP A 45 -0.75 0.02 21.65
CA TRP A 45 -0.97 0.10 20.21
C TRP A 45 -1.86 -1.02 19.73
N LEU A 46 -2.78 -0.70 18.83
CA LEU A 46 -3.65 -1.67 18.21
C LEU A 46 -3.06 -2.15 16.89
N CYS A 47 -3.09 -3.45 16.68
CA CYS A 47 -2.60 -4.05 15.45
C CYS A 47 -3.64 -5.00 14.84
N ARG A 48 -3.58 -5.16 13.53
CA ARG A 48 -4.44 -6.05 12.76
C ARG A 48 -3.68 -6.58 11.56
N GLN A 49 -4.01 -7.77 11.11
CA GLN A 49 -3.48 -8.26 9.85
C GLN A 49 -3.94 -7.36 8.69
N ALA A 50 -3.00 -6.87 7.88
CA ALA A 50 -3.30 -6.11 6.68
C ALA A 50 -3.99 -7.00 5.63
N ASN A 51 -4.77 -6.37 4.76
CA ASN A 51 -5.40 -7.04 3.62
C ASN A 51 -4.44 -7.25 2.43
N SER A 52 -3.18 -6.92 2.60
CA SER A 52 -2.12 -7.06 1.61
C SER A 52 -1.00 -7.95 2.12
N ARG A 53 -0.36 -8.69 1.22
CA ARG A 53 0.87 -9.44 1.47
C ARG A 53 1.75 -9.49 0.24
N ILE A 54 3.05 -9.36 0.43
CA ILE A 54 4.05 -9.53 -0.63
C ILE A 54 4.26 -11.02 -0.89
N LYS A 55 4.31 -11.39 -2.17
CA LYS A 55 4.64 -12.74 -2.64
C LYS A 55 6.16 -12.94 -2.66
N PRO A 56 6.65 -14.21 -2.62
CA PRO A 56 8.08 -14.50 -2.73
C PRO A 56 8.76 -13.99 -4.02
N ASP A 57 8.00 -13.83 -5.08
CA ASP A 57 8.45 -13.32 -6.38
C ASP A 57 8.49 -11.78 -6.46
N GLY A 58 8.15 -11.08 -5.37
CA GLY A 58 8.08 -9.62 -5.31
C GLY A 58 6.73 -9.03 -5.73
N GLY A 59 5.82 -9.84 -6.23
CA GLY A 59 4.45 -9.42 -6.48
C GLY A 59 3.65 -9.29 -5.19
N GLU A 60 2.39 -8.87 -5.31
CA GLU A 60 1.52 -8.61 -4.16
C GLU A 60 0.15 -9.26 -4.31
N VAL A 61 -0.43 -9.68 -3.20
CA VAL A 61 -1.84 -10.08 -3.14
C VAL A 61 -2.56 -9.08 -2.27
N VAL A 62 -3.61 -8.46 -2.80
CA VAL A 62 -4.50 -7.55 -2.04
C VAL A 62 -5.90 -8.16 -1.99
N ASP A 63 -6.43 -8.33 -0.78
CA ASP A 63 -7.76 -8.86 -0.56
C ASP A 63 -8.73 -7.72 -0.22
N GLY A 64 -9.52 -7.29 -1.20
CA GLY A 64 -10.49 -6.21 -1.07
C GLY A 64 -11.59 -6.48 -0.05
N ARG A 65 -11.90 -7.76 0.22
CA ARG A 65 -12.94 -8.15 1.20
C ARG A 65 -12.62 -7.72 2.63
N TYR A 66 -11.33 -7.49 2.92
CA TYR A 66 -10.83 -7.06 4.23
C TYR A 66 -10.34 -5.61 4.23
N HIS A 67 -10.69 -4.85 3.19
CA HIS A 67 -10.39 -3.42 3.16
C HIS A 67 -11.14 -2.69 4.29
N ASN A 68 -10.40 -1.88 5.03
CA ASN A 68 -10.97 -1.02 6.07
C ASN A 68 -10.65 0.45 5.74
N PRO A 69 -11.58 1.21 5.17
CA PRO A 69 -11.32 2.59 4.75
C PRO A 69 -11.07 3.53 5.93
N SER A 70 -11.52 3.17 7.13
CA SER A 70 -11.42 4.03 8.33
C SER A 70 -10.18 3.79 9.19
N TRP A 71 -9.27 2.89 8.81
CA TRP A 71 -8.13 2.51 9.65
C TRP A 71 -7.17 3.65 10.04
N LYS A 72 -7.23 4.79 9.34
CA LYS A 72 -6.49 6.02 9.63
C LYS A 72 -7.32 7.07 10.37
N ALA A 73 -8.59 6.79 10.65
CA ALA A 73 -9.47 7.74 11.27
C ALA A 73 -9.43 7.62 12.80
N ALA A 74 -9.64 8.72 13.50
CA ALA A 74 -9.74 8.72 14.96
C ALA A 74 -10.93 7.88 15.50
N TRP A 75 -11.88 7.56 14.63
CA TRP A 75 -13.11 6.82 14.91
C TRP A 75 -13.16 5.47 14.18
N PHE A 76 -12.01 4.84 13.93
CA PHE A 76 -11.97 3.54 13.24
C PHE A 76 -12.64 2.43 14.07
N ASP A 77 -13.20 1.44 13.38
CA ASP A 77 -13.77 0.27 14.02
C ASP A 77 -12.65 -0.62 14.57
N GLN A 78 -12.67 -0.82 15.88
CA GLN A 78 -11.67 -1.58 16.65
C GLN A 78 -12.01 -3.07 16.78
N ALA A 79 -13.18 -3.53 16.32
CA ALA A 79 -13.69 -4.89 16.60
C ALA A 79 -12.75 -6.03 16.20
N LEU A 80 -11.90 -5.80 15.18
CA LEU A 80 -10.94 -6.81 14.68
C LEU A 80 -9.49 -6.46 15.00
N TRP A 81 -9.26 -5.51 15.90
CA TRP A 81 -7.93 -5.10 16.30
C TRP A 81 -7.59 -5.72 17.66
N VAL A 82 -6.33 -6.04 17.84
CA VAL A 82 -5.79 -6.59 19.09
C VAL A 82 -4.63 -5.70 19.54
N ASN A 83 -4.34 -5.74 20.83
CA ASN A 83 -3.20 -5.03 21.37
C ASN A 83 -1.88 -5.61 20.82
N ALA A 84 -0.90 -4.75 20.66
CA ALA A 84 0.46 -5.17 20.34
C ALA A 84 1.07 -5.91 21.53
N GLU A 85 2.01 -6.80 21.26
CA GLU A 85 2.77 -7.49 22.29
C GLU A 85 4.21 -6.97 22.30
N GLU A 86 4.72 -6.64 23.47
CA GLU A 86 6.12 -6.28 23.62
C GLU A 86 7.00 -7.50 23.37
N VAL A 87 7.96 -7.38 22.47
CA VAL A 87 8.89 -8.46 22.14
C VAL A 87 10.29 -8.07 22.58
N LYS A 88 10.88 -8.89 23.45
CA LYS A 88 12.31 -8.75 23.78
C LYS A 88 13.15 -9.08 22.54
N VAL A 89 13.68 -8.07 21.89
CA VAL A 89 14.65 -8.24 20.82
C VAL A 89 15.97 -8.64 21.49
N MET A 90 16.43 -9.85 21.26
CA MET A 90 17.83 -10.16 21.55
C MET A 90 18.69 -9.42 20.52
N PRO A 91 19.54 -8.48 20.94
CA PRO A 91 20.45 -7.81 20.03
C PRO A 91 21.47 -8.84 19.54
N ALA A 92 21.30 -9.35 18.33
CA ALA A 92 22.35 -10.14 17.67
C ALA A 92 23.56 -9.26 17.32
N GLU A 93 23.31 -7.97 17.06
CA GLU A 93 24.28 -6.91 16.86
C GLU A 93 23.65 -5.56 17.22
N PRO A 94 24.44 -4.54 17.62
CA PRO A 94 23.89 -3.22 17.89
C PRO A 94 23.28 -2.65 16.61
N ALA A 95 21.96 -2.59 16.55
CA ALA A 95 21.27 -1.94 15.45
C ALA A 95 21.55 -0.44 15.53
N THR A 96 22.22 0.10 14.53
CA THR A 96 22.36 1.55 14.40
C THR A 96 21.02 2.11 13.88
N ILE A 97 20.28 2.77 14.75
CA ILE A 97 19.13 3.55 14.32
C ILE A 97 19.68 4.82 13.67
N SER A 98 19.57 4.90 12.36
CA SER A 98 19.83 6.14 11.64
C SER A 98 18.50 6.87 11.42
N THR A 99 18.48 8.18 11.62
CA THR A 99 17.40 9.01 11.08
C THR A 99 17.54 8.95 9.57
N GLY A 100 16.70 8.15 8.93
CA GLY A 100 16.74 7.97 7.49
C GLY A 100 16.56 9.30 6.78
N THR A 101 17.47 9.62 5.88
CA THR A 101 17.31 10.68 4.90
C THR A 101 16.58 10.13 3.67
N ASP A 102 15.71 9.16 3.87
CA ASP A 102 15.01 8.50 2.78
C ASP A 102 14.16 9.52 2.03
N LEU A 103 14.37 9.56 0.74
CA LEU A 103 13.61 10.42 -0.14
C LEU A 103 12.14 9.99 -0.10
N LEU A 104 11.24 10.93 0.14
CA LEU A 104 9.82 10.64 0.13
C LEU A 104 9.37 10.22 -1.26
N LEU A 105 8.82 9.03 -1.39
CA LEU A 105 8.20 8.58 -2.62
C LEU A 105 6.87 9.34 -2.82
N ARG A 106 6.71 9.94 -3.98
CA ARG A 106 5.50 10.69 -4.34
C ARG A 106 4.99 10.30 -5.71
N VAL A 107 3.69 10.38 -5.86
CA VAL A 107 3.05 10.31 -7.18
C VAL A 107 3.42 11.56 -7.95
N ILE A 108 4.10 11.39 -9.08
CA ILE A 108 4.52 12.50 -9.96
C ILE A 108 3.65 12.63 -11.19
N HIS A 109 3.17 11.51 -11.74
CA HIS A 109 2.24 11.52 -12.87
C HIS A 109 1.17 10.43 -12.74
N ARG A 110 0.03 10.72 -13.37
CA ARG A 110 -1.03 9.74 -13.66
C ARG A 110 -1.38 9.85 -15.12
N ARG A 111 -1.47 8.72 -15.82
CA ARG A 111 -1.79 8.69 -17.24
C ARG A 111 -2.76 7.56 -17.53
N GLU A 112 -3.69 7.81 -18.42
CA GLU A 112 -4.52 6.77 -19.02
C GLU A 112 -3.74 6.04 -20.11
N PRO A 113 -4.04 4.77 -20.40
CA PRO A 113 -3.46 4.09 -21.54
C PRO A 113 -3.96 4.72 -22.85
N PHE A 114 -3.11 4.83 -23.83
CA PHE A 114 -3.52 5.31 -25.16
C PHE A 114 -4.05 4.18 -26.05
N TYR A 115 -3.77 2.93 -25.71
CA TYR A 115 -4.20 1.77 -26.46
C TYR A 115 -4.50 0.58 -25.53
N ALA A 116 -5.53 -0.19 -25.91
CA ALA A 116 -5.88 -1.42 -25.23
C ALA A 116 -6.35 -2.46 -26.22
N GLU A 117 -5.88 -3.70 -26.09
CA GLU A 117 -6.25 -4.82 -26.95
C GLU A 117 -6.57 -6.08 -26.14
N GLN A 118 -7.44 -6.91 -26.69
CA GLN A 118 -7.70 -8.22 -26.13
C GLN A 118 -6.67 -9.21 -26.67
N VAL A 119 -5.96 -9.89 -25.78
CA VAL A 119 -4.97 -10.92 -26.10
C VAL A 119 -5.33 -12.20 -25.36
N GLY A 120 -6.00 -13.13 -26.02
CA GLY A 120 -6.55 -14.32 -25.37
C GLY A 120 -7.55 -13.94 -24.27
N ASP A 121 -7.32 -14.42 -23.06
CA ASP A 121 -8.15 -14.14 -21.87
C ASP A 121 -7.71 -12.87 -21.11
N SER A 122 -6.69 -12.17 -21.61
CA SER A 122 -6.14 -10.96 -21.00
C SER A 122 -6.48 -9.71 -21.80
N VAL A 123 -6.48 -8.56 -21.13
CA VAL A 123 -6.52 -7.24 -21.78
C VAL A 123 -5.16 -6.59 -21.56
N GLU A 124 -4.48 -6.24 -22.63
CA GLU A 124 -3.19 -5.53 -22.60
C GLU A 124 -3.42 -4.03 -22.73
N TYR A 125 -2.85 -3.26 -21.80
CA TYR A 125 -2.92 -1.80 -21.80
C TYR A 125 -1.53 -1.21 -22.06
N GLU A 126 -1.41 -0.35 -23.06
CA GLU A 126 -0.16 0.31 -23.45
C GLU A 126 -0.19 1.79 -23.02
N PHE A 127 0.80 2.23 -22.28
CA PHE A 127 0.92 3.61 -21.77
C PHE A 127 1.88 4.48 -22.57
N GLY A 128 2.52 3.93 -23.62
CA GLY A 128 3.41 4.64 -24.52
C GLY A 128 4.79 4.94 -23.96
N ILE A 129 4.86 5.45 -22.75
CA ILE A 129 6.10 5.76 -22.03
C ILE A 129 6.24 4.81 -20.86
N GLY A 130 7.45 4.29 -20.65
CA GLY A 130 7.75 3.51 -19.46
C GLY A 130 7.63 4.35 -18.18
N PHE A 131 7.14 3.75 -17.09
CA PHE A 131 7.03 4.39 -15.79
C PHE A 131 7.43 3.41 -14.68
N TYR A 132 7.97 3.93 -13.61
CA TYR A 132 8.17 3.19 -12.36
C TYR A 132 7.03 3.49 -11.41
N GLY A 133 6.31 2.46 -10.98
CA GLY A 133 5.12 2.64 -10.16
C GLY A 133 4.17 1.45 -10.24
N TYR A 134 2.88 1.72 -10.38
CA TYR A 134 1.84 0.69 -10.47
C TYR A 134 0.69 1.11 -11.37
N ALA A 135 -0.11 0.14 -11.82
CA ALA A 135 -1.40 0.40 -12.43
C ALA A 135 -2.50 0.38 -11.37
N ARG A 136 -3.43 1.32 -11.44
CA ARG A 136 -4.64 1.36 -10.63
C ARG A 136 -5.85 1.11 -11.51
N LEU A 137 -6.66 0.12 -11.14
CA LEU A 137 -7.91 -0.18 -11.81
C LEU A 137 -9.10 0.28 -10.99
N THR A 138 -10.09 0.82 -11.68
CA THR A 138 -11.45 0.96 -11.15
C THR A 138 -12.30 -0.17 -11.72
N LEU A 139 -12.81 -1.01 -10.85
CA LEU A 139 -13.58 -2.19 -11.21
C LEU A 139 -15.06 -1.99 -10.84
N ARG A 140 -15.95 -2.46 -11.71
CA ARG A 140 -17.41 -2.47 -11.49
C ARG A 140 -18.01 -3.83 -11.78
N LYS A 141 -19.12 -4.14 -11.14
CA LYS A 141 -19.88 -5.41 -11.32
C LYS A 141 -19.06 -6.66 -11.01
N THR A 142 -17.98 -6.53 -10.25
CA THR A 142 -17.26 -7.69 -9.74
C THR A 142 -18.07 -8.43 -8.70
N LYS A 143 -17.75 -9.70 -8.49
CA LYS A 143 -18.36 -10.50 -7.44
C LYS A 143 -17.37 -10.71 -6.31
N GLN A 144 -17.86 -10.77 -5.10
CA GLN A 144 -17.04 -11.04 -3.93
C GLN A 144 -16.20 -12.32 -4.13
N GLY A 145 -14.90 -12.22 -3.88
CA GLY A 145 -13.95 -13.31 -4.03
C GLY A 145 -13.55 -13.62 -5.48
N GLU A 146 -13.97 -12.82 -6.45
CA GLU A 146 -13.45 -12.86 -7.82
C GLU A 146 -11.98 -12.44 -7.82
N ARG A 147 -11.17 -13.08 -8.67
CA ARG A 147 -9.73 -12.81 -8.72
C ARG A 147 -9.36 -12.14 -10.01
N ILE A 148 -8.62 -11.05 -9.91
CA ILE A 148 -8.12 -10.27 -11.04
C ILE A 148 -6.62 -10.07 -10.84
N SER A 149 -5.83 -10.37 -11.88
CA SER A 149 -4.38 -10.15 -11.91
C SER A 149 -4.09 -8.91 -12.75
N ILE A 150 -3.25 -8.02 -12.24
CA ILE A 150 -2.90 -6.72 -12.82
C ILE A 150 -1.39 -6.58 -12.77
N GLY A 151 -0.71 -6.94 -13.86
CA GLY A 151 0.75 -7.05 -13.81
C GLY A 151 1.21 -8.03 -12.72
N ASN A 152 1.93 -7.54 -11.72
CA ASN A 152 2.41 -8.33 -10.58
C ASN A 152 1.47 -8.35 -9.36
N LEU A 153 0.30 -7.70 -9.44
CA LEU A 153 -0.72 -7.67 -8.40
C LEU A 153 -1.79 -8.75 -8.64
N ASP A 154 -2.09 -9.55 -7.62
CA ASP A 154 -3.29 -10.38 -7.56
C ASP A 154 -4.32 -9.73 -6.62
N TYR A 155 -5.44 -9.31 -7.17
CA TYR A 155 -6.50 -8.65 -6.43
C TYR A 155 -7.69 -9.59 -6.23
N ILE A 156 -8.21 -9.65 -5.00
CA ILE A 156 -9.42 -10.40 -4.67
C ILE A 156 -10.53 -9.39 -4.42
N CYS A 157 -11.58 -9.42 -5.23
CA CYS A 157 -12.64 -8.43 -5.20
C CYS A 157 -13.51 -8.50 -3.93
N SER A 158 -13.92 -7.35 -3.42
CA SER A 158 -14.90 -7.23 -2.35
C SER A 158 -16.34 -7.44 -2.85
N GLY A 159 -16.62 -7.12 -4.11
CA GLY A 159 -17.93 -7.09 -4.72
C GLY A 159 -18.64 -5.73 -4.55
N ASP A 160 -17.90 -4.70 -4.15
CA ASP A 160 -18.41 -3.33 -4.05
C ASP A 160 -18.68 -2.72 -5.44
N LEU A 161 -19.50 -1.66 -5.46
CA LEU A 161 -19.93 -1.03 -6.72
C LEU A 161 -18.77 -0.46 -7.53
N ASP A 162 -17.84 0.22 -6.86
CA ASP A 162 -16.64 0.85 -7.45
C ASP A 162 -15.41 0.45 -6.64
N GLU A 163 -14.81 -0.68 -6.99
CA GLU A 163 -13.60 -1.15 -6.33
C GLU A 163 -12.35 -0.52 -6.94
N GLN A 164 -11.40 -0.15 -6.09
CA GLN A 164 -10.08 0.34 -6.51
C GLN A 164 -9.05 -0.75 -6.26
N ALA A 165 -8.55 -1.36 -7.34
CA ALA A 165 -7.53 -2.40 -7.28
C ALA A 165 -6.15 -1.79 -7.57
N TYR A 166 -5.27 -1.77 -6.57
CA TYR A 166 -3.89 -1.30 -6.67
C TYR A 166 -3.03 -1.92 -5.56
N PRO A 167 -1.71 -2.05 -5.75
CA PRO A 167 -0.81 -2.57 -4.74
C PRO A 167 -0.58 -1.57 -3.61
N VAL A 168 -0.26 -2.07 -2.42
CA VAL A 168 0.10 -1.24 -1.25
C VAL A 168 1.61 -1.00 -1.18
N PHE A 169 2.41 -2.01 -1.56
CA PHE A 169 3.86 -1.99 -1.39
C PHE A 169 4.64 -2.20 -2.70
N SER A 170 4.11 -3.02 -3.62
CA SER A 170 4.88 -3.39 -4.80
C SER A 170 4.86 -2.29 -5.86
N LEU A 171 6.06 -1.93 -6.31
CA LEU A 171 6.28 -1.02 -7.44
C LEU A 171 7.13 -1.76 -8.47
N ASP A 172 6.92 -1.49 -9.74
CA ASP A 172 7.66 -2.11 -10.82
C ASP A 172 7.80 -1.15 -12.01
N ASN A 173 8.59 -1.56 -13.01
CA ASN A 173 8.73 -0.84 -14.25
C ASN A 173 7.74 -1.38 -15.28
N TYR A 174 6.84 -0.52 -15.72
CA TYR A 174 5.83 -0.85 -16.71
C TYR A 174 5.91 0.08 -17.92
N ARG A 175 5.58 -0.44 -19.05
CA ARG A 175 5.15 0.28 -20.24
C ARG A 175 3.81 -0.28 -20.71
N ARG A 176 3.64 -1.60 -20.50
CA ARG A 176 2.41 -2.34 -20.72
C ARG A 176 1.98 -2.99 -19.44
N VAL A 177 0.68 -3.13 -19.26
CA VAL A 177 0.09 -3.83 -18.13
C VAL A 177 -0.95 -4.81 -18.65
N SER A 178 -0.74 -6.08 -18.31
CA SER A 178 -1.69 -7.14 -18.60
C SER A 178 -2.71 -7.24 -17.46
N VAL A 179 -3.98 -7.30 -17.82
CA VAL A 179 -5.07 -7.55 -16.89
C VAL A 179 -5.81 -8.81 -17.29
N SER A 180 -5.87 -9.76 -16.38
CA SER A 180 -6.58 -11.03 -16.54
C SER A 180 -7.35 -11.37 -15.27
N GLY A 181 -8.07 -12.48 -15.26
CA GLY A 181 -8.77 -12.89 -14.05
C GLY A 181 -9.23 -14.33 -14.09
N ASP A 182 -9.98 -14.74 -13.06
CA ASP A 182 -10.58 -16.07 -13.03
C ASP A 182 -11.75 -16.18 -14.05
N LYS A 183 -12.37 -17.34 -14.14
CA LYS A 183 -13.45 -17.62 -15.10
C LYS A 183 -14.66 -16.67 -15.04
N ARG A 184 -14.74 -15.80 -14.05
CA ARG A 184 -15.78 -14.79 -13.86
C ARG A 184 -15.40 -13.44 -14.45
N PHE A 185 -14.11 -13.22 -14.69
CA PHE A 185 -13.57 -11.98 -15.22
C PHE A 185 -14.13 -11.67 -16.61
N ARG A 186 -14.51 -10.42 -16.82
CA ARG A 186 -14.92 -9.86 -18.11
C ARG A 186 -14.33 -8.47 -18.30
N ARG A 187 -13.98 -8.15 -19.52
CA ARG A 187 -13.41 -6.84 -19.87
C ARG A 187 -14.32 -5.67 -19.46
N ASP A 188 -15.64 -5.83 -19.52
CA ASP A 188 -16.61 -4.77 -19.16
C ASP A 188 -16.67 -4.47 -17.65
N GLN A 189 -15.95 -5.22 -16.84
CA GLN A 189 -15.76 -4.93 -15.41
C GLN A 189 -14.67 -3.86 -15.18
N ILE A 190 -13.79 -3.64 -16.15
CA ILE A 190 -12.77 -2.59 -16.06
C ILE A 190 -13.41 -1.27 -16.48
N PHE A 191 -13.79 -0.45 -15.50
CA PHE A 191 -14.35 0.88 -15.74
C PHE A 191 -13.28 1.91 -16.10
N GLY A 192 -12.08 1.78 -15.53
CA GLY A 192 -10.93 2.63 -15.81
C GLY A 192 -9.63 1.99 -15.35
N ILE A 193 -8.57 2.37 -16.01
CA ILE A 193 -7.19 2.02 -15.64
C ILE A 193 -6.30 3.23 -15.84
N GLU A 194 -5.40 3.46 -14.90
CA GLU A 194 -4.37 4.50 -15.00
C GLU A 194 -3.02 3.97 -14.54
N SER A 195 -1.95 4.50 -15.11
CA SER A 195 -0.62 4.38 -14.55
C SER A 195 -0.45 5.40 -13.43
N VAL A 196 0.16 4.98 -12.33
CA VAL A 196 0.56 5.85 -11.22
C VAL A 196 2.08 5.81 -11.12
N GLU A 197 2.71 6.84 -11.63
CA GLU A 197 4.17 6.96 -11.64
C GLU A 197 4.66 7.52 -10.32
N ILE A 198 5.64 6.86 -9.73
CA ILE A 198 6.20 7.16 -8.41
C ILE A 198 7.68 7.55 -8.59
N ALA A 199 8.09 8.60 -7.92
CA ALA A 199 9.50 8.96 -7.86
C ALA A 199 9.89 9.49 -6.46
N PRO A 200 11.17 9.36 -6.08
CA PRO A 200 11.69 9.99 -4.89
C PRO A 200 11.76 11.52 -5.11
N VAL A 201 11.22 12.26 -4.16
CA VAL A 201 11.23 13.72 -4.19
C VAL A 201 12.06 14.24 -3.02
N LYS A 202 13.12 14.99 -3.34
CA LYS A 202 13.91 15.68 -2.33
C LYS A 202 13.16 16.96 -1.91
N GLN A 203 12.81 17.07 -0.63
CA GLN A 203 12.35 18.34 -0.08
C GLN A 203 13.56 19.22 0.19
N THR A 204 13.65 20.35 -0.50
CA THR A 204 14.61 21.40 -0.19
C THR A 204 13.87 22.47 0.61
N PHE A 205 14.19 22.63 1.88
CA PHE A 205 13.73 23.76 2.67
C PHE A 205 14.66 24.93 2.37
N LEU A 206 14.11 25.96 1.71
CA LEU A 206 14.78 27.26 1.65
C LEU A 206 14.43 27.99 2.95
N TYR A 207 15.41 28.17 3.81
CA TYR A 207 15.28 29.11 4.92
C TYR A 207 15.54 30.50 4.35
N GLU A 208 14.50 31.33 4.31
CA GLU A 208 14.66 32.79 4.13
C GLU A 208 14.95 33.44 5.47
#